data_a9e097ad37762a3a6c4444063cefeb70
#
_entry.id   a9e097ad37762a3a6c4444063cefeb70
#
_cell.length_a   1.000
_cell.length_b   1.000
_cell.length_c   1.000
_cell.angle_alpha   90.00
_cell.angle_beta   90.00
_cell.angle_gamma   90.00
#
_symmetry.space_group_name_H-M   'P 1'
#
loop_
_entity.id
_entity.type
_entity.pdbx_description
1 polymer ?
#
loop_
_entity_poly.entity_id
_entity_poly.type
_entity_poly.pdbx_seq_one_letter_code
_entity_poly.pdbx_strand_id
1 'polypeptide(L)'
;MNAPLVHEKLAVRQVDLNSADEAGRIDTWVRIQPGATPFHLPCWMRAIERGTGNKAYCLVAENEAGDLAGMVPLHAVGSPLFGRALVSSGFAVGGGILAGSQGVADRLADAVWDLAVALKCP
;
A
#
# COMPACT_ATOMS: atom_id res chain seq x y z
N MET A 1 -29.47 11.82 -3.38
CA MET A 1 -28.76 12.00 -3.55
C MET A 1 -27.90 11.82 -3.67
N ASN A 2 -27.79 11.57 -3.66
CA ASN A 2 -27.01 11.39 -3.87
C ASN A 2 -25.98 11.61 -3.88
N ALA A 3 -25.89 11.70 -3.72
CA ALA A 3 -24.94 12.11 -3.54
C ALA A 3 -23.77 11.67 -3.78
N PRO A 4 -23.62 11.02 -3.72
CA PRO A 4 -22.34 10.74 -3.79
C PRO A 4 -21.78 10.74 -4.97
N LEU A 5 -22.36 11.19 -5.50
CA LEU A 5 -21.82 11.62 -6.63
C LEU A 5 -20.71 12.52 -6.49
N VAL A 6 -20.30 12.73 -5.31
CA VAL A 6 -19.09 13.41 -5.12
C VAL A 6 -18.03 12.43 -5.43
N HIS A 7 -17.49 12.52 -6.57
CA HIS A 7 -16.32 11.79 -6.88
C HIS A 7 -15.18 12.45 -6.17
N GLU A 8 -14.85 11.86 -5.06
CA GLU A 8 -13.65 12.24 -4.37
C GLU A 8 -12.49 12.07 -5.33
N LYS A 9 -11.77 13.13 -5.58
CA LYS A 9 -10.56 13.03 -6.39
C LYS A 9 -9.46 12.44 -5.55
N LEU A 10 -9.10 11.22 -5.89
CA LEU A 10 -8.04 10.50 -5.21
C LEU A 10 -6.81 10.43 -6.11
N ALA A 11 -5.67 10.72 -5.54
CA ALA A 11 -4.39 10.47 -6.19
C ALA A 11 -3.75 9.27 -5.54
N VAL A 12 -3.33 8.29 -6.33
CA VAL A 12 -2.62 7.13 -5.83
C VAL A 12 -1.18 7.23 -6.28
N ARG A 13 -0.25 7.07 -5.34
CA ARG A 13 1.18 7.13 -5.65
C ARG A 13 1.97 6.13 -4.83
N GLN A 14 3.17 5.84 -5.32
CA GLN A 14 4.13 5.02 -4.62
C GLN A 14 4.94 5.93 -3.68
N VAL A 15 5.12 5.46 -2.46
CA VAL A 15 5.85 6.19 -1.42
C VAL A 15 7.30 5.77 -1.40
N ASP A 16 8.19 6.72 -1.14
CA ASP A 16 9.58 6.42 -0.87
C ASP A 16 9.74 6.05 0.62
N LEU A 17 9.88 4.76 0.89
CA LEU A 17 10.03 4.25 2.26
C LEU A 17 11.35 4.67 2.92
N ASN A 18 12.30 5.17 2.15
CA ASN A 18 13.56 5.69 2.72
C ASN A 18 13.42 7.14 3.18
N SER A 19 12.33 7.81 2.81
CA SER A 19 12.06 9.16 3.31
C SER A 19 11.50 9.08 4.72
N ALA A 20 12.20 9.67 5.68
CA ALA A 20 11.74 9.70 7.08
C ALA A 20 10.41 10.44 7.22
N ASP A 21 10.21 11.50 6.45
CA ASP A 21 8.95 12.26 6.49
C ASP A 21 7.77 11.44 5.99
N GLU A 22 7.95 10.74 4.87
CA GLU A 22 6.91 9.88 4.32
C GLU A 22 6.60 8.71 5.26
N ALA A 23 7.63 8.03 5.75
CA ALA A 23 7.46 6.92 6.67
C ALA A 23 6.77 7.35 7.97
N GLY A 24 7.17 8.49 8.52
CA GLY A 24 6.57 9.04 9.74
C GLY A 24 5.10 9.41 9.55
N ARG A 25 4.76 9.97 8.41
CA ARG A 25 3.39 10.34 8.07
C ARG A 25 2.49 9.10 7.98
N ILE A 26 2.97 8.06 7.32
CA ILE A 26 2.24 6.80 7.19
C ILE A 26 2.10 6.13 8.55
N ASP A 27 3.17 6.07 9.32
CA ASP A 27 3.16 5.47 10.65
C ASP A 27 2.09 6.12 11.54
N THR A 28 2.06 7.44 11.58
CA THR A 28 1.07 8.20 12.37
C THR A 28 -0.35 7.88 11.91
N TRP A 29 -0.59 7.89 10.62
CA TRP A 29 -1.91 7.63 10.07
C TRP A 29 -2.38 6.20 10.34
N VAL A 30 -1.49 5.21 10.13
CA VAL A 30 -1.83 3.81 10.33
C VAL A 30 -2.25 3.54 11.77
N ARG A 31 -1.55 4.12 12.73
CA ARG A 31 -1.80 3.83 14.15
C ARG A 31 -3.18 4.22 14.63
N ILE A 32 -3.86 5.13 13.94
CA ILE A 32 -5.20 5.56 14.32
C ILE A 32 -6.30 4.96 13.46
N GLN A 33 -5.96 4.10 12.50
CA GLN A 33 -6.97 3.51 11.61
C GLN A 33 -7.58 2.25 12.22
N PRO A 34 -8.93 2.12 12.18
CA PRO A 34 -9.56 0.85 12.54
C PRO A 34 -9.13 -0.21 11.52
N GLY A 35 -8.87 -1.39 11.98
CA GLY A 35 -8.45 -2.48 11.11
C GLY A 35 -6.96 -2.50 10.79
N ALA A 36 -6.21 -1.50 11.24
CA ALA A 36 -4.76 -1.50 11.04
C ALA A 36 -4.08 -2.59 11.86
N THR A 37 -3.00 -3.11 11.31
CA THR A 37 -2.16 -4.11 11.98
C THR A 37 -0.72 -3.62 11.98
N PRO A 38 0.17 -4.22 12.79
CA PRO A 38 1.59 -3.87 12.72
C PRO A 38 2.19 -4.07 11.33
N PHE A 39 1.59 -4.93 10.52
CA PHE A 39 2.07 -5.23 9.17
C PHE A 39 1.87 -4.05 8.20
N HIS A 40 1.05 -3.08 8.56
CA HIS A 40 0.85 -1.86 7.78
C HIS A 40 1.91 -0.79 8.08
N LEU A 41 2.75 -1.00 9.10
CA LEU A 41 3.75 0.00 9.48
C LEU A 41 4.96 -0.03 8.55
N PRO A 42 5.50 1.14 8.19
CA PRO A 42 6.70 1.20 7.35
C PRO A 42 7.89 0.43 7.90
N CYS A 43 8.05 0.42 9.22
CA CYS A 43 9.15 -0.34 9.82
C CYS A 43 9.06 -1.83 9.54
N TRP A 44 7.85 -2.39 9.48
CA TRP A 44 7.64 -3.79 9.13
C TRP A 44 8.01 -4.05 7.67
N MET A 45 7.56 -3.17 6.77
CA MET A 45 7.88 -3.29 5.35
C MET A 45 9.39 -3.30 5.12
N ARG A 46 10.11 -2.41 5.81
CA ARG A 46 11.57 -2.34 5.70
C ARG A 46 12.25 -3.55 6.30
N ALA A 47 11.72 -4.08 7.41
CA ALA A 47 12.26 -5.28 8.04
C ALA A 47 12.13 -6.50 7.11
N ILE A 48 10.99 -6.65 6.46
CA ILE A 48 10.79 -7.73 5.48
C ILE A 48 11.73 -7.57 4.29
N GLU A 49 11.88 -6.36 3.79
CA GLU A 49 12.81 -6.08 2.69
C GLU A 49 14.24 -6.47 3.05
N ARG A 50 14.69 -6.10 4.24
CA ARG A 50 16.02 -6.43 4.71
C ARG A 50 16.22 -7.92 4.96
N GLY A 51 15.19 -8.58 5.52
CA GLY A 51 15.28 -9.98 5.88
C GLY A 51 15.16 -10.93 4.71
N THR A 52 14.42 -10.55 3.67
CA THR A 52 14.14 -11.43 2.53
C THR A 52 14.84 -11.01 1.24
N GLY A 53 15.28 -9.77 1.16
CA GLY A 53 15.79 -9.20 -0.09
C GLY A 53 14.68 -8.84 -1.08
N ASN A 54 13.43 -9.05 -0.73
CA ASN A 54 12.28 -8.70 -1.59
C ASN A 54 11.98 -7.22 -1.45
N LYS A 55 11.92 -6.51 -2.56
CA LYS A 55 11.70 -5.08 -2.53
C LYS A 55 10.31 -4.75 -2.03
N ALA A 56 10.24 -3.81 -1.10
CA ALA A 56 8.98 -3.32 -0.55
C ALA A 56 8.46 -2.13 -1.35
N TYR A 57 7.14 -2.11 -1.52
CA TYR A 57 6.43 -1.00 -2.15
C TYR A 57 5.28 -0.60 -1.24
N CYS A 58 5.03 0.68 -1.13
CA CYS A 58 3.87 1.18 -0.41
C CYS A 58 3.11 2.13 -1.32
N LEU A 59 1.87 1.78 -1.62
CA LEU A 59 1.00 2.66 -2.38
C LEU A 59 0.06 3.37 -1.40
N VAL A 60 -0.11 4.66 -1.60
CA VAL A 60 -1.03 5.45 -0.78
C VAL A 60 -2.04 6.14 -1.68
N ALA A 61 -3.24 6.32 -1.16
CA ALA A 61 -4.27 7.15 -1.77
C ALA A 61 -4.40 8.43 -0.95
N GLU A 62 -4.38 9.56 -1.61
CA GLU A 62 -4.50 10.87 -0.97
C GLU A 62 -5.69 11.60 -1.56
N ASN A 63 -6.42 12.34 -0.72
CA ASN A 63 -7.55 13.14 -1.20
C ASN A 63 -7.06 14.48 -1.75
N GLU A 64 -7.98 15.34 -2.18
CA GLU A 64 -7.64 16.65 -2.76
C GLU A 64 -6.88 17.54 -1.78
N ALA A 65 -7.11 17.39 -0.50
CA ALA A 65 -6.41 18.16 0.53
C ALA A 65 -5.01 17.62 0.82
N GLY A 66 -4.64 16.49 0.22
CA GLY A 66 -3.34 15.86 0.45
C GLY A 66 -3.31 14.94 1.66
N ASP A 67 -4.46 14.68 2.28
CA ASP A 67 -4.53 13.79 3.43
C ASP A 67 -4.57 12.34 2.99
N LEU A 68 -3.97 11.47 3.79
CA LEU A 68 -4.02 10.04 3.53
C LEU A 68 -5.45 9.51 3.68
N ALA A 69 -5.90 8.76 2.69
CA ALA A 69 -7.21 8.11 2.68
C ALA A 69 -7.10 6.59 2.68
N GLY A 70 -5.94 6.06 2.34
CA GLY A 70 -5.71 4.62 2.34
C GLY A 70 -4.27 4.29 1.98
N MET A 71 -3.90 3.03 2.21
CA MET A 71 -2.58 2.55 1.85
C MET A 71 -2.60 1.02 1.68
N VAL A 72 -1.60 0.51 0.98
CA VAL A 72 -1.37 -0.93 0.89
C VAL A 72 0.12 -1.21 0.85
N PRO A 73 0.61 -2.09 1.74
CA PRO A 73 2.00 -2.52 1.73
C PRO A 73 2.17 -3.71 0.81
N LEU A 74 3.22 -3.72 0.01
CA LEU A 74 3.46 -4.78 -0.97
C LEU A 74 4.93 -5.16 -0.97
N HIS A 75 5.20 -6.43 -1.28
CA HIS A 75 6.55 -6.92 -1.51
C HIS A 75 6.60 -7.69 -2.82
N ALA A 76 7.63 -7.44 -3.61
CA ALA A 76 7.85 -8.20 -4.82
C ALA A 76 8.60 -9.47 -4.47
N VAL A 77 7.94 -10.61 -4.63
CA VAL A 77 8.50 -11.92 -4.34
C VAL A 77 8.80 -12.60 -5.67
N GLY A 78 10.03 -13.07 -5.83
CA GLY A 78 10.45 -13.67 -7.09
C GLY A 78 11.13 -15.00 -6.89
N SER A 79 10.99 -15.86 -7.91
CA SER A 79 11.65 -17.14 -7.97
C SER A 79 12.10 -17.37 -9.42
N PRO A 80 13.34 -17.88 -9.64
CA PRO A 80 13.77 -18.22 -10.99
C PRO A 80 12.90 -19.26 -11.67
N LEU A 81 12.22 -20.11 -10.86
CA LEU A 81 11.39 -21.18 -11.41
C LEU A 81 9.93 -20.79 -11.59
N PHE A 82 9.40 -19.95 -10.71
CA PHE A 82 7.97 -19.66 -10.66
C PHE A 82 7.61 -18.23 -11.04
N GLY A 83 8.58 -17.43 -11.44
CA GLY A 83 8.34 -16.05 -11.81
C GLY A 83 8.23 -15.12 -10.62
N ARG A 84 7.50 -14.03 -10.81
CA ARG A 84 7.40 -12.95 -9.82
C ARG A 84 5.96 -12.74 -9.39
N ALA A 85 5.79 -12.37 -8.15
CA ALA A 85 4.48 -12.02 -7.60
C ALA A 85 4.58 -10.77 -6.73
N LEU A 86 3.50 -10.02 -6.69
CA LEU A 86 3.39 -8.88 -5.80
C LEU A 86 2.44 -9.29 -4.67
N VAL A 87 2.98 -9.32 -3.45
CA VAL A 87 2.27 -9.86 -2.29
C VAL A 87 2.08 -8.77 -1.25
N SER A 88 0.86 -8.64 -0.73
CA SER A 88 0.58 -7.68 0.32
C SER A 88 1.28 -8.10 1.62
N SER A 89 2.02 -7.16 2.20
CA SER A 89 2.76 -7.34 3.45
C SER A 89 3.75 -8.51 3.47
N GLY A 90 4.18 -8.98 2.28
CA GLY A 90 5.12 -10.08 2.19
C GLY A 90 4.49 -11.36 2.73
N PHE A 91 5.03 -11.91 3.79
CA PHE A 91 4.54 -13.14 4.40
C PHE A 91 3.67 -12.91 5.63
N ALA A 92 3.26 -11.67 5.88
CA ALA A 92 2.49 -11.33 7.05
C ALA A 92 1.03 -11.71 6.90
N VAL A 93 0.42 -12.06 8.03
CA VAL A 93 -1.01 -12.34 8.10
C VAL A 93 -1.73 -11.06 8.52
N GLY A 94 -2.83 -10.74 7.87
CA GLY A 94 -3.63 -9.57 8.21
C GLY A 94 -3.19 -8.29 7.52
N GLY A 95 -2.18 -8.37 6.65
CA GLY A 95 -1.84 -7.25 5.78
C GLY A 95 -2.88 -7.11 4.68
N GLY A 96 -2.86 -6.03 3.95
CA GLY A 96 -3.78 -5.80 2.86
C GLY A 96 -4.09 -4.33 2.71
N ILE A 97 -5.11 -4.03 1.93
CA ILE A 97 -5.52 -2.66 1.71
C ILE A 97 -6.18 -2.11 2.97
N LEU A 98 -5.65 -0.99 3.45
CA LEU A 98 -6.22 -0.25 4.56
C LEU A 98 -6.83 1.02 4.00
N ALA A 99 -8.15 1.13 4.02
CA ALA A 99 -8.85 2.23 3.37
C ALA A 99 -10.07 2.66 4.18
N GLY A 100 -10.38 3.94 4.11
CA GLY A 100 -11.53 4.51 4.82
C GLY A 100 -12.87 4.27 4.11
N SER A 101 -12.84 3.84 2.86
CA SER A 101 -14.05 3.57 2.09
C SER A 101 -13.79 2.53 1.01
N GLN A 102 -14.86 1.95 0.48
CA GLN A 102 -14.76 1.00 -0.61
C GLN A 102 -14.19 1.65 -1.88
N GLY A 103 -14.54 2.89 -2.14
CA GLY A 103 -14.00 3.61 -3.31
C GLY A 103 -12.49 3.78 -3.25
N VAL A 104 -11.95 4.07 -2.08
CA VAL A 104 -10.51 4.16 -1.88
C VAL A 104 -9.86 2.78 -2.05
N ALA A 105 -10.48 1.74 -1.48
CA ALA A 105 -9.97 0.38 -1.59
C ALA A 105 -9.92 -0.06 -3.06
N ASP A 106 -10.95 0.25 -3.84
CA ASP A 106 -11.01 -0.10 -5.27
C ASP A 106 -9.91 0.61 -6.07
N ARG A 107 -9.67 1.89 -5.77
CA ARG A 107 -8.61 2.64 -6.43
C ARG A 107 -7.23 2.08 -6.11
N LEU A 108 -7.02 1.70 -4.87
CA LEU A 108 -5.76 1.06 -4.48
C LEU A 108 -5.59 -0.31 -5.13
N ALA A 109 -6.66 -1.09 -5.21
CA ALA A 109 -6.61 -2.39 -5.87
C ALA A 109 -6.23 -2.27 -7.36
N ASP A 110 -6.80 -1.28 -8.05
CA ASP A 110 -6.45 -1.01 -9.45
C ASP A 110 -4.97 -0.61 -9.58
N ALA A 111 -4.48 0.20 -8.66
CA ALA A 111 -3.08 0.63 -8.68
C ALA A 111 -2.13 -0.53 -8.38
N VAL A 112 -2.52 -1.46 -7.51
CA VAL A 112 -1.75 -2.69 -7.26
C VAL A 112 -1.65 -3.51 -8.54
N TRP A 113 -2.75 -3.66 -9.25
CA TRP A 113 -2.77 -4.38 -10.53
C TRP A 113 -1.83 -3.73 -11.55
N ASP A 114 -1.92 -2.41 -11.69
CA ASP A 114 -1.05 -1.67 -12.60
C ASP A 114 0.43 -1.82 -12.24
N LEU A 115 0.75 -1.78 -10.96
CA LEU A 115 2.11 -1.99 -10.50
C LEU A 115 2.59 -3.41 -10.80
N ALA A 116 1.75 -4.40 -10.59
CA ALA A 116 2.08 -5.78 -10.89
C ALA A 116 2.39 -5.97 -12.37
N VAL A 117 1.60 -5.35 -13.24
CA VAL A 117 1.86 -5.36 -14.67
C VAL A 117 3.18 -4.68 -15.00
N ALA A 118 3.45 -3.52 -14.42
CA ALA A 118 4.68 -2.78 -14.65
C ALA A 118 5.92 -3.55 -14.18
N LEU A 119 5.79 -4.33 -13.11
CA LEU A 119 6.87 -5.16 -12.59
C LEU A 119 6.94 -6.55 -13.27
N LYS A 120 6.07 -6.79 -14.23
CA LYS A 120 5.99 -8.07 -14.96
C LYS A 120 5.67 -9.24 -14.01
N CYS A 121 4.81 -9.00 -13.06
CA CYS A 121 4.27 -10.04 -12.20
C CYS A 121 3.05 -10.65 -12.89
N PRO A 122 2.96 -11.98 -12.98
CA PRO A 122 1.80 -12.63 -13.59
C PRO A 122 0.55 -12.53 -12.70
#